data_2413a54dc777ff8de60b60125555f0b4
#
_entry.id   2413a54dc777ff8de60b60125555f0b4
#
_cell.length_a   1.000
_cell.length_b   1.000
_cell.length_c   1.000
_cell.angle_alpha   90.00
_cell.angle_beta   90.00
_cell.angle_gamma   90.00
#
_symmetry.space_group_name_H-M   'P 1'
#
loop_
_entity.id
_entity.type
_entity.pdbx_description
1 polymer ?
#
loop_
_entity_poly.entity_id
_entity_poly.type
_entity_poly.pdbx_seq_one_letter_code
_entity_poly.pdbx_strand_id
1 'polypeptide(L)' 'ERRHKWEPGERVLAVCTGTWHYGVGVIRSGPDKNNRYVVEFDRDGLRSGCRVIGRPQE' A
#
# COMPACT_ATOMS: atom_id res chain seq x y z
N GLU A 1 15.93 -6.82 15.27
CA GLU A 1 15.33 -6.66 13.99
C GLU A 1 13.98 -5.97 14.04
N ARG A 2 13.75 -5.04 13.15
CA ARG A 2 12.62 -4.23 13.23
C ARG A 2 11.73 -4.40 12.07
N ARG A 3 10.53 -4.76 12.32
CA ARG A 3 9.59 -5.00 11.28
C ARG A 3 8.55 -3.92 11.31
N HIS A 4 8.43 -3.21 10.23
CA HIS A 4 7.48 -2.12 10.18
C HIS A 4 6.17 -2.60 9.62
N LYS A 5 5.11 -2.37 10.35
CA LYS A 5 3.78 -2.69 9.91
C LYS A 5 3.00 -1.42 9.71
N TRP A 6 2.30 -1.36 8.59
CA TRP A 6 1.49 -0.20 8.29
C TRP A 6 0.09 -0.41 8.84
N GLU A 7 -0.49 0.64 9.33
CA GLU A 7 -1.81 0.56 9.94
C GLU A 7 -2.88 1.04 8.97
N PRO A 8 -4.10 0.51 9.09
CA PRO A 8 -5.18 1.01 8.24
C PRO A 8 -5.34 2.51 8.42
N GLY A 9 -5.52 3.20 7.31
CA GLY A 9 -5.67 4.65 7.32
C GLY A 9 -4.41 5.42 7.03
N GLU A 10 -3.25 4.75 7.04
CA GLU A 10 -2.02 5.45 6.75
C GLU A 10 -1.86 5.67 5.27
N ARG A 11 -1.32 6.82 4.91
CA ARG A 11 -1.03 7.11 3.52
C ARG A 11 0.36 6.59 3.18
N VAL A 12 0.45 5.89 2.07
CA VAL A 12 1.68 5.24 1.67
C VAL A 12 1.87 5.35 0.18
N LEU A 13 3.11 5.09 -0.23
CA LEU A 13 3.46 4.94 -1.61
C LEU A 13 3.53 3.44 -1.87
N ALA A 14 2.78 2.97 -2.84
CA ALA A 14 2.66 1.53 -3.05
C ALA A 14 2.74 1.19 -4.53
N VAL A 15 3.12 -0.05 -4.78
CA VAL A 15 3.16 -0.56 -6.14
C VAL A 15 2.49 -1.91 -6.17
N CYS A 16 1.61 -2.08 -7.13
CA CYS A 16 0.94 -3.33 -7.39
C CYS A 16 1.58 -3.93 -8.62
N THR A 17 2.48 -4.86 -8.42
CA THR A 17 3.32 -5.33 -9.51
C THR A 17 2.55 -6.07 -10.59
N GLY A 18 1.44 -6.68 -10.22
CA GLY A 18 0.65 -7.43 -11.20
C GLY A 18 0.10 -6.54 -12.29
N THR A 19 -0.23 -5.31 -11.95
CA THR A 19 -0.81 -4.38 -12.91
C THR A 19 0.06 -3.16 -13.14
N TRP A 20 1.21 -3.12 -12.48
CA TRP A 20 2.09 -1.95 -12.54
C TRP A 20 1.42 -0.67 -12.08
N HIS A 21 0.43 -0.83 -11.22
CA HIS A 21 -0.21 0.31 -10.61
C HIS A 21 0.74 0.88 -9.56
N TYR A 22 0.97 2.16 -9.61
CA TYR A 22 1.94 2.77 -8.73
C TYR A 22 1.43 4.13 -8.31
N GLY A 23 1.57 4.44 -7.04
CA GLY A 23 1.18 5.76 -6.59
C GLY A 23 0.87 5.79 -5.11
N VAL A 24 0.24 6.87 -4.70
CA VAL A 24 -0.11 7.10 -3.31
C VAL A 24 -1.50 6.56 -3.04
N GLY A 25 -1.65 5.93 -1.92
CA GLY A 25 -2.93 5.42 -1.50
C GLY A 25 -3.02 5.30 0.00
N VAL A 26 -4.11 4.71 0.45
CA VAL A 26 -4.39 4.54 1.86
C VAL A 26 -4.48 3.06 2.17
N ILE A 27 -3.82 2.66 3.25
CA ILE A 27 -3.88 1.28 3.71
C ILE A 27 -5.29 0.97 4.18
N ARG A 28 -5.85 -0.14 3.69
CA ARG A 28 -7.16 -0.58 4.12
C ARG A 28 -7.08 -1.80 5.01
N SER A 29 -6.18 -2.72 4.70
CA SER A 29 -6.01 -3.90 5.51
C SER A 29 -4.67 -4.54 5.19
N GLY A 30 -4.32 -5.57 5.95
CA GLY A 30 -3.11 -6.32 5.76
C GLY A 30 -2.21 -6.22 6.96
N PRO A 31 -1.03 -6.79 6.87
CA PRO A 31 -0.47 -7.47 5.71
C PRO A 31 -0.96 -8.90 5.62
N ASP A 32 -0.89 -9.44 4.41
CA ASP A 32 -1.19 -10.85 4.23
C ASP A 32 0.12 -11.64 4.40
N LYS A 33 0.07 -12.92 4.10
CA LYS A 33 1.23 -13.77 4.30
C LYS A 33 2.38 -13.44 3.36
N ASN A 34 2.08 -12.72 2.29
CA ASN A 34 3.11 -12.29 1.36
C ASN A 34 3.57 -10.87 1.64
N ASN A 35 3.19 -10.34 2.78
CA ASN A 35 3.58 -9.01 3.19
C ASN A 35 3.03 -7.93 2.27
N ARG A 36 1.86 -8.16 1.73
CA ARG A 36 1.19 -7.18 0.89
C ARG A 36 0.00 -6.62 1.61
N TYR A 37 -0.28 -5.37 1.36
CA TYR A 37 -1.39 -4.67 1.98
C TYR A 37 -2.43 -4.35 0.93
N VAL A 38 -3.67 -4.27 1.35
CA VAL A 38 -4.70 -3.76 0.47
C VAL A 38 -4.65 -2.25 0.55
N VAL A 39 -4.37 -1.63 -0.56
CA VAL A 39 -4.20 -0.18 -0.67
C VAL A 39 -5.25 0.35 -1.61
N GLU A 40 -5.92 1.39 -1.18
CA GLU A 40 -6.87 2.09 -2.03
C GLU A 40 -6.16 3.32 -2.58
N PHE A 41 -5.97 3.34 -3.89
CA PHE A 41 -5.20 4.41 -4.52
C PHE A 41 -6.00 5.69 -4.59
N ASP A 42 -5.34 6.80 -4.30
CA ASP A 42 -6.00 8.11 -4.31
C ASP A 42 -6.57 8.45 -5.67
N ARG A 43 -5.81 8.12 -6.69
CA ARG A 43 -6.13 8.60 -8.02
C ARG A 43 -7.45 8.07 -8.54
N ASP A 44 -7.71 6.80 -8.36
CA ASP A 44 -8.89 6.20 -8.95
C ASP A 44 -9.73 5.40 -7.97
N GLY A 45 -9.31 5.33 -6.72
CA GLY A 45 -10.07 4.63 -5.71
C GLY A 45 -10.01 3.12 -5.82
N LEU A 46 -9.17 2.59 -6.68
CA LEU A 46 -9.04 1.15 -6.81
C LEU A 46 -8.32 0.57 -5.60
N ARG A 47 -8.78 -0.60 -5.20
CA ARG A 47 -8.14 -1.33 -4.10
C ARG A 47 -7.43 -2.54 -4.67
N SER A 48 -6.19 -2.71 -4.27
CA SER A 48 -5.38 -3.83 -4.74
C SER A 48 -4.43 -4.26 -3.67
N GLY A 49 -4.00 -5.52 -3.75
CA GLY A 49 -2.94 -6.00 -2.89
C GLY A 49 -1.62 -5.49 -3.42
N CYS A 50 -0.96 -4.67 -2.64
CA CYS A 50 0.23 -3.98 -3.10
C CYS A 50 1.35 -4.07 -2.10
N ARG A 51 2.53 -3.86 -2.60
CA ARG A 51 3.71 -3.75 -1.76
C ARG A 51 3.92 -2.27 -1.44
N VAL A 52 4.10 -1.99 -0.17
CA VAL A 52 4.31 -0.62 0.26
C VAL A 52 5.79 -0.30 0.14
N ILE A 53 6.09 0.80 -0.51
CA ILE A 53 7.47 1.24 -0.67
C ILE A 53 7.89 2.13 0.48
N GLY A 54 6.99 2.97 0.93
CA GLY A 54 7.31 3.88 2.01
C GLY A 54 6.25 4.95 2.13
N ARG A 55 6.60 6.04 2.74
CA ARG A 55 5.67 7.14 2.90
C ARG A 55 5.78 8.09 1.72
N PRO A 56 4.67 8.67 1.29
CA PRO A 56 4.74 9.63 0.20
C PRO A 56 5.42 10.90 0.67
N GLN A 57 6.06 11.55 -0.25
CA GLN A 57 6.64 12.85 0.03
C GLN A 57 5.61 13.90 -0.24
N GLU A 58 5.39 14.75 0.72
CA GLU A 58 4.36 15.79 0.57
C GLU A 58 4.87 17.19 0.73
#